data_86988cd2b15c3ec5caeefe03d37fdac6
#
_entry.id   86988cd2b15c3ec5caeefe03d37fdac6
#
_cell.length_a   1.000
_cell.length_b   1.000
_cell.length_c   1.000
_cell.angle_alpha   90.00
_cell.angle_beta   90.00
_cell.angle_gamma   90.00
#
_symmetry.space_group_name_H-M   'P 1'
#
loop_
_entity.id
_entity.type
_entity.pdbx_description
1 polymer ?
#
loop_
_entity_poly.entity_id
_entity_poly.type
_entity_poly.pdbx_seq_one_letter_code
_entity_poly.pdbx_strand_id
1 'polypeptide(L)'
;MEIYKKDKKVRSKKLKARVDLTAMVSVSFLLIVFFMVTTELGKPKNFDFGLPDKEQGCGPIACYDSNRFYTILLGDNDKIVTYSGLLSYPIEAPKEIKYGKNGIRKEISNRNRTILQYSASIGKPKNGAIIVIKPGNKSNYGNLVNILDEMKIAGIETYAIQNEFTPEESKLLAAR
;
A
#
# COMPACT_ATOMS: atom_id res chain seq x y z
N MET A 1 -33.57 29.41 91.32
CA MET A 1 -34.16 28.17 90.72
C MET A 1 -33.94 28.24 89.23
N GLU A 2 -32.79 27.74 88.80
CA GLU A 2 -32.37 27.80 87.37
C GLU A 2 -32.88 26.57 86.62
N ILE A 3 -33.63 26.80 85.54
CA ILE A 3 -34.21 25.75 84.72
C ILE A 3 -33.20 25.50 83.59
N TYR A 4 -32.47 24.39 83.69
CA TYR A 4 -31.60 23.87 82.61
C TYR A 4 -32.47 23.41 81.43
N LYS A 5 -32.44 24.19 80.38
CA LYS A 5 -32.98 23.75 79.06
C LYS A 5 -32.07 22.70 78.46
N LYS A 6 -32.57 21.46 78.37
CA LYS A 6 -31.90 20.33 77.75
C LYS A 6 -31.95 20.45 76.19
N ASP A 7 -30.86 20.81 75.60
CA ASP A 7 -30.74 20.89 74.13
C ASP A 7 -31.01 19.51 73.51
N LYS A 8 -32.06 19.43 72.70
CA LYS A 8 -32.36 18.25 71.92
C LYS A 8 -31.33 18.11 70.78
N LYS A 9 -30.40 17.16 70.86
CA LYS A 9 -29.50 16.76 69.77
C LYS A 9 -30.35 16.37 68.63
N VAL A 10 -30.32 17.16 67.49
CA VAL A 10 -30.91 16.83 66.22
C VAL A 10 -30.07 15.77 65.62
N ARG A 11 -30.57 14.51 65.54
CA ARG A 11 -29.95 13.46 64.84
C ARG A 11 -30.16 13.66 63.33
N SER A 12 -29.14 14.12 62.60
CA SER A 12 -29.14 14.14 61.17
C SER A 12 -29.21 12.70 60.62
N LYS A 13 -30.29 12.40 59.93
CA LYS A 13 -30.47 11.11 59.26
C LYS A 13 -29.47 11.05 58.10
N LYS A 14 -28.44 10.20 58.21
CA LYS A 14 -27.50 9.96 57.07
C LYS A 14 -28.29 9.37 55.93
N LEU A 15 -28.56 10.18 54.91
CA LEU A 15 -29.08 9.69 53.64
C LEU A 15 -27.98 8.78 53.00
N LYS A 16 -28.33 7.53 52.73
CA LYS A 16 -27.47 6.66 51.91
C LYS A 16 -27.48 7.27 50.54
N ALA A 17 -26.38 7.94 50.17
CA ALA A 17 -26.14 8.35 48.78
C ALA A 17 -26.02 7.08 47.95
N ARG A 18 -27.01 6.80 47.11
CA ARG A 18 -26.90 5.82 46.04
C ARG A 18 -26.18 6.53 44.89
N VAL A 19 -24.93 6.17 44.69
CA VAL A 19 -24.17 6.65 43.53
C VAL A 19 -24.69 5.91 42.31
N ASP A 20 -25.24 6.64 41.37
CA ASP A 20 -25.64 6.07 40.07
C ASP A 20 -24.38 5.91 39.20
N LEU A 21 -23.95 4.68 39.00
CA LEU A 21 -22.75 4.34 38.24
C LEU A 21 -23.01 4.29 36.72
N THR A 22 -24.24 4.41 36.26
CA THR A 22 -24.64 4.30 34.87
C THR A 22 -23.92 5.32 33.99
N ALA A 23 -23.82 6.57 34.44
CA ALA A 23 -23.11 7.62 33.74
C ALA A 23 -21.61 7.32 33.62
N MET A 24 -20.97 6.78 34.65
CA MET A 24 -19.55 6.41 34.63
C MET A 24 -19.30 5.27 33.66
N VAL A 25 -20.16 4.26 33.63
CA VAL A 25 -20.05 3.13 32.69
C VAL A 25 -20.21 3.59 31.26
N SER A 26 -21.18 4.47 30.98
CA SER A 26 -21.40 5.01 29.64
C SER A 26 -20.19 5.79 29.10
N VAL A 27 -19.61 6.66 29.95
CA VAL A 27 -18.41 7.42 29.57
C VAL A 27 -17.22 6.48 29.35
N SER A 28 -17.02 5.51 30.24
CA SER A 28 -15.93 4.53 30.09
C SER A 28 -16.07 3.71 28.80
N PHE A 29 -17.28 3.29 28.46
CA PHE A 29 -17.57 2.58 27.22
C PHE A 29 -17.24 3.42 26.00
N LEU A 30 -17.68 4.69 25.97
CA LEU A 30 -17.37 5.61 24.87
C LEU A 30 -15.86 5.83 24.71
N LEU A 31 -15.12 5.96 25.81
CA LEU A 31 -13.67 6.10 25.77
C LEU A 31 -12.99 4.86 25.20
N ILE A 32 -13.41 3.66 25.62
CA ILE A 32 -12.86 2.40 25.08
C ILE A 32 -13.10 2.29 23.59
N VAL A 33 -14.34 2.53 23.14
CA VAL A 33 -14.67 2.50 21.71
C VAL A 33 -13.90 3.56 20.94
N PHE A 34 -13.77 4.78 21.49
CA PHE A 34 -13.01 5.85 20.87
C PHE A 34 -11.54 5.46 20.68
N PHE A 35 -10.88 4.93 21.70
CA PHE A 35 -9.48 4.50 21.59
C PHE A 35 -9.32 3.30 20.65
N MET A 36 -10.26 2.37 20.66
CA MET A 36 -10.24 1.24 19.71
C MET A 36 -10.32 1.72 18.26
N VAL A 37 -11.21 2.65 17.94
CA VAL A 37 -11.36 3.21 16.60
C VAL A 37 -10.14 4.06 16.21
N THR A 38 -9.65 4.92 17.10
CA THR A 38 -8.49 5.77 16.79
C THR A 38 -7.21 4.97 16.59
N THR A 39 -6.99 3.89 17.35
CA THR A 39 -5.84 3.01 17.14
C THR A 39 -5.93 2.25 15.83
N GLU A 40 -7.13 1.84 15.40
CA GLU A 40 -7.32 1.18 14.12
C GLU A 40 -7.08 2.14 12.94
N LEU A 41 -7.57 3.37 13.03
CA LEU A 41 -7.33 4.41 12.01
C LEU A 41 -5.88 4.87 11.95
N GLY A 42 -5.14 4.81 13.07
CA GLY A 42 -3.74 5.18 13.14
C GLY A 42 -2.76 4.12 12.65
N LYS A 43 -3.22 2.91 12.30
CA LYS A 43 -2.33 1.87 11.76
C LYS A 43 -1.76 2.32 10.42
N PRO A 44 -0.42 2.40 10.28
CA PRO A 44 0.18 2.66 8.99
C PRO A 44 -0.22 1.54 8.02
N LYS A 45 -0.82 1.91 6.90
CA LYS A 45 -1.04 0.96 5.81
C LYS A 45 0.31 0.72 5.14
N ASN A 46 0.95 -0.37 5.51
CA ASN A 46 2.19 -0.79 4.88
C ASN A 46 1.84 -1.48 3.56
N PHE A 47 2.60 -1.17 2.51
CA PHE A 47 2.57 -1.96 1.29
C PHE A 47 3.52 -3.14 1.49
N ASP A 48 3.05 -4.34 1.26
CA ASP A 48 3.89 -5.53 1.26
C ASP A 48 4.75 -5.49 -0.01
N PHE A 49 6.06 -5.32 0.16
CA PHE A 49 7.03 -5.39 -0.93
C PHE A 49 7.48 -6.83 -1.09
N GLY A 50 7.01 -7.50 -2.13
CA GLY A 50 7.56 -8.77 -2.56
C GLY A 50 8.90 -8.53 -3.27
N LEU A 51 10.02 -8.75 -2.57
CA LEU A 51 11.32 -8.78 -3.24
C LEU A 51 11.42 -10.05 -4.08
N PRO A 52 11.98 -9.95 -5.32
CA PRO A 52 12.17 -11.13 -6.15
C PRO A 52 13.13 -12.12 -5.49
N ASP A 53 12.76 -13.39 -5.49
CA ASP A 53 13.63 -14.47 -5.01
C ASP A 53 14.91 -14.52 -5.84
N LYS A 54 16.05 -14.66 -5.17
CA LYS A 54 17.34 -14.88 -5.83
C LYS A 54 17.29 -16.20 -6.58
N GLU A 55 17.56 -16.17 -7.87
CA GLU A 55 17.66 -17.41 -8.65
C GLU A 55 18.87 -18.23 -8.17
N GLN A 56 18.61 -19.52 -7.87
CA GLN A 56 19.67 -20.46 -7.51
C GLN A 56 20.59 -20.67 -8.71
N GLY A 57 21.88 -20.50 -8.52
CA GLY A 57 22.90 -20.72 -9.56
C GLY A 57 23.68 -19.49 -9.99
N CYS A 58 23.28 -18.31 -9.59
CA CYS A 58 24.08 -17.11 -9.73
C CYS A 58 24.88 -16.86 -8.45
N GLY A 59 26.17 -16.54 -8.59
CA GLY A 59 27.07 -16.22 -7.48
C GLY A 59 26.57 -15.09 -6.57
N PRO A 60 27.44 -14.31 -5.92
CA PRO A 60 27.03 -13.26 -4.98
C PRO A 60 26.19 -12.14 -5.61
N ILE A 61 26.11 -12.07 -6.94
CA ILE A 61 25.27 -11.13 -7.70
C ILE A 61 23.98 -11.85 -8.05
N ALA A 62 22.86 -11.28 -7.63
CA ALA A 62 21.55 -11.79 -7.99
C ALA A 62 21.34 -11.66 -9.51
N CYS A 63 21.21 -12.78 -10.21
CA CYS A 63 20.84 -12.80 -11.63
C CYS A 63 19.32 -12.87 -11.73
N TYR A 64 18.75 -11.90 -12.40
CA TYR A 64 17.34 -11.90 -12.74
C TYR A 64 17.19 -12.03 -14.25
N ASP A 65 16.23 -12.83 -14.69
CA ASP A 65 15.93 -12.96 -16.11
C ASP A 65 15.31 -11.65 -16.62
N SER A 66 16.00 -11.02 -17.57
CA SER A 66 15.56 -9.75 -18.18
C SER A 66 14.18 -9.84 -18.83
N ASN A 67 13.78 -11.05 -19.28
CA ASN A 67 12.46 -11.27 -19.88
C ASN A 67 11.31 -11.09 -18.90
N ARG A 68 11.58 -11.15 -17.59
CA ARG A 68 10.59 -11.01 -16.53
C ARG A 68 10.40 -9.56 -16.09
N PHE A 69 11.32 -8.66 -16.48
CA PHE A 69 11.23 -7.25 -16.10
C PHE A 69 10.21 -6.50 -16.94
N TYR A 70 9.37 -5.78 -16.24
CA TYR A 70 8.41 -4.86 -16.82
C TYR A 70 8.46 -3.53 -16.07
N THR A 71 8.84 -2.46 -16.74
CA THR A 71 9.01 -1.15 -16.13
C THR A 71 7.83 -0.24 -16.46
N ILE A 72 7.32 0.43 -15.45
CA ILE A 72 6.22 1.39 -15.52
C ILE A 72 6.75 2.75 -15.08
N LEU A 73 6.80 3.70 -15.99
CA LEU A 73 7.18 5.08 -15.74
C LEU A 73 5.91 5.91 -15.53
N LEU A 74 5.83 6.64 -14.44
CA LEU A 74 4.73 7.55 -14.15
C LEU A 74 5.17 8.98 -14.44
N GLY A 75 4.52 9.60 -15.39
CA GLY A 75 4.82 10.97 -15.82
C GLY A 75 3.87 12.00 -15.26
N ASP A 76 3.91 13.18 -15.84
CA ASP A 76 3.01 14.30 -15.61
C ASP A 76 1.65 14.05 -16.29
N ASN A 77 0.57 14.69 -15.81
CA ASN A 77 -0.77 14.63 -16.40
C ASN A 77 -1.29 13.18 -16.63
N ASP A 78 -1.11 12.30 -15.65
CA ASP A 78 -1.55 10.90 -15.70
C ASP A 78 -0.93 10.10 -16.87
N LYS A 79 0.22 10.52 -17.37
CA LYS A 79 0.95 9.81 -18.41
C LYS A 79 1.60 8.57 -17.83
N ILE A 80 1.35 7.42 -18.44
CA ILE A 80 2.03 6.16 -18.15
C ILE A 80 2.79 5.72 -19.38
N VAL A 81 4.07 5.43 -19.21
CA VAL A 81 4.88 4.81 -20.24
C VAL A 81 5.39 3.48 -19.72
N THR A 82 5.23 2.44 -20.49
CA THR A 82 5.65 1.08 -20.09
C THR A 82 6.58 0.49 -21.15
N TYR A 83 7.53 -0.29 -20.69
CA TYR A 83 8.42 -1.05 -21.56
C TYR A 83 8.87 -2.35 -20.86
N SER A 84 9.39 -3.29 -21.63
CA SER A 84 9.86 -4.57 -21.13
C SER A 84 11.34 -4.76 -21.39
N GLY A 85 12.04 -5.33 -20.43
CA GLY A 85 13.48 -5.55 -20.50
C GLY A 85 14.29 -4.32 -20.16
N LEU A 86 15.50 -4.23 -20.71
CA LEU A 86 16.39 -3.07 -20.56
C LEU A 86 16.09 -2.06 -21.68
N LEU A 87 16.07 -0.78 -21.36
CA LEU A 87 15.77 0.26 -22.37
C LEU A 87 16.78 0.30 -23.51
N SER A 88 18.05 -0.07 -23.25
CA SER A 88 19.09 -0.21 -24.27
C SER A 88 18.85 -1.37 -25.26
N TYR A 89 18.12 -2.40 -24.83
CA TYR A 89 17.70 -3.56 -25.63
C TYR A 89 16.29 -3.97 -25.23
N PRO A 90 15.28 -3.18 -25.61
CA PRO A 90 13.92 -3.43 -25.18
C PRO A 90 13.35 -4.66 -25.88
N ILE A 91 12.75 -5.54 -25.09
CA ILE A 91 12.00 -6.68 -25.61
C ILE A 91 10.69 -6.19 -26.24
N GLU A 92 10.08 -5.17 -25.61
CA GLU A 92 8.97 -4.42 -26.17
C GLU A 92 9.30 -2.93 -26.11
N ALA A 93 9.05 -2.26 -27.23
CA ALA A 93 9.27 -0.81 -27.35
C ALA A 93 8.40 -0.04 -26.34
N PRO A 94 8.87 1.11 -25.85
CA PRO A 94 8.10 1.97 -24.96
C PRO A 94 6.74 2.31 -25.56
N LYS A 95 5.68 2.09 -24.76
CA LYS A 95 4.29 2.37 -25.14
C LYS A 95 3.67 3.31 -24.12
N GLU A 96 2.90 4.29 -24.58
CA GLU A 96 2.06 5.10 -23.73
C GLU A 96 0.71 4.39 -23.51
N ILE A 97 0.30 4.26 -22.25
CA ILE A 97 -0.89 3.54 -21.86
C ILE A 97 -1.74 4.43 -20.94
N LYS A 98 -3.05 4.29 -21.05
CA LYS A 98 -3.99 5.01 -20.19
C LYS A 98 -4.34 4.21 -18.94
N TYR A 99 -4.72 4.91 -17.86
CA TYR A 99 -5.29 4.27 -16.68
C TYR A 99 -6.61 3.56 -17.01
N GLY A 100 -6.97 2.57 -16.20
CA GLY A 100 -8.25 1.90 -16.23
C GLY A 100 -8.23 0.47 -16.74
N LYS A 101 -9.42 -0.14 -16.75
CA LYS A 101 -9.62 -1.58 -17.05
C LYS A 101 -9.13 -2.00 -18.43
N ASN A 102 -9.33 -1.16 -19.43
CA ASN A 102 -8.95 -1.43 -20.83
C ASN A 102 -7.54 -0.95 -21.17
N GLY A 103 -6.88 -0.24 -20.26
CA GLY A 103 -5.52 0.26 -20.39
C GLY A 103 -4.53 -0.59 -19.60
N ILE A 104 -3.97 0.03 -18.56
CA ILE A 104 -2.86 -0.55 -17.77
C ILE A 104 -3.21 -1.90 -17.14
N ARG A 105 -4.46 -2.10 -16.64
CA ARG A 105 -4.89 -3.38 -16.07
C ARG A 105 -4.77 -4.53 -17.06
N LYS A 106 -5.30 -4.33 -18.26
CA LYS A 106 -5.26 -5.34 -19.33
C LYS A 106 -3.82 -5.63 -19.74
N GLU A 107 -3.00 -4.60 -19.84
CA GLU A 107 -1.59 -4.73 -20.23
C GLU A 107 -0.79 -5.49 -19.17
N ILE A 108 -0.88 -5.13 -17.90
CA ILE A 108 -0.22 -5.82 -16.79
C ILE A 108 -0.67 -7.30 -16.73
N SER A 109 -1.97 -7.56 -16.83
CA SER A 109 -2.50 -8.93 -16.78
C SER A 109 -2.03 -9.79 -17.95
N ASN A 110 -2.06 -9.24 -19.16
CA ASN A 110 -1.55 -9.94 -20.35
C ASN A 110 -0.05 -10.24 -20.23
N ARG A 111 0.70 -9.24 -19.77
CA ARG A 111 2.14 -9.38 -19.60
C ARG A 111 2.49 -10.44 -18.56
N ASN A 112 1.82 -10.40 -17.40
CA ASN A 112 2.03 -11.44 -16.38
C ASN A 112 1.74 -12.83 -16.91
N ARG A 113 0.67 -13.00 -17.68
CA ARG A 113 0.33 -14.29 -18.30
C ARG A 113 1.40 -14.76 -19.28
N THR A 114 1.92 -13.87 -20.13
CA THR A 114 3.01 -14.20 -21.08
C THR A 114 4.28 -14.62 -20.34
N ILE A 115 4.63 -13.89 -19.27
CA ILE A 115 5.82 -14.19 -18.47
C ILE A 115 5.65 -15.51 -17.71
N LEU A 116 4.47 -15.81 -17.18
CA LEU A 116 4.19 -17.10 -16.54
C LEU A 116 4.30 -18.27 -17.52
N GLN A 117 3.82 -18.11 -18.76
CA GLN A 117 4.00 -19.12 -19.81
C GLN A 117 5.47 -19.33 -20.15
N TYR A 118 6.23 -18.24 -20.31
CA TYR A 118 7.67 -18.29 -20.51
C TYR A 118 8.38 -18.98 -19.35
N SER A 119 8.08 -18.59 -18.10
CA SER A 119 8.68 -19.19 -16.90
C SER A 119 8.35 -20.68 -16.77
N ALA A 120 7.13 -21.07 -17.14
CA ALA A 120 6.75 -22.48 -17.18
C ALA A 120 7.57 -23.28 -18.20
N SER A 121 7.89 -22.70 -19.37
CA SER A 121 8.73 -23.36 -20.37
C SER A 121 10.18 -23.60 -19.92
N ILE A 122 10.66 -22.78 -18.98
CA ILE A 122 12.00 -22.92 -18.38
C ILE A 122 11.98 -23.80 -17.11
N GLY A 123 10.83 -24.37 -16.74
CA GLY A 123 10.69 -25.21 -15.55
C GLY A 123 10.51 -24.45 -14.24
N LYS A 124 10.18 -23.16 -14.29
CA LYS A 124 9.96 -22.29 -13.13
C LYS A 124 8.54 -21.68 -13.15
N PRO A 125 7.46 -22.47 -13.09
CA PRO A 125 6.09 -21.99 -13.31
C PRO A 125 5.59 -20.96 -12.29
N LYS A 126 6.25 -20.84 -11.13
CA LYS A 126 5.88 -19.87 -10.09
C LYS A 126 6.49 -18.48 -10.30
N ASN A 127 7.44 -18.33 -11.21
CA ASN A 127 8.15 -17.09 -11.43
C ASN A 127 7.34 -16.15 -12.33
N GLY A 128 6.57 -15.24 -11.72
CA GLY A 128 5.79 -14.21 -12.42
C GLY A 128 6.62 -13.00 -12.85
N ALA A 129 5.91 -11.96 -13.29
CA ALA A 129 6.51 -10.69 -13.67
C ALA A 129 7.18 -9.99 -12.48
N ILE A 130 8.29 -9.30 -12.76
CA ILE A 130 8.96 -8.39 -11.84
C ILE A 130 8.68 -6.98 -12.35
N ILE A 131 7.87 -6.22 -11.60
CA ILE A 131 7.48 -4.88 -12.01
C ILE A 131 8.33 -3.84 -11.31
N VAL A 132 8.94 -2.95 -12.08
CA VAL A 132 9.66 -1.79 -11.58
C VAL A 132 8.83 -0.55 -11.85
N ILE A 133 8.40 0.12 -10.78
CA ILE A 133 7.61 1.36 -10.87
C ILE A 133 8.55 2.53 -10.62
N LYS A 134 8.56 3.47 -11.55
CA LYS A 134 9.37 4.69 -11.43
C LYS A 134 8.45 5.91 -11.45
N PRO A 135 8.10 6.47 -10.27
CA PRO A 135 7.33 7.70 -10.20
C PRO A 135 8.21 8.89 -10.54
N GLY A 136 7.83 9.68 -11.53
CA GLY A 136 8.51 10.93 -11.89
C GLY A 136 8.25 12.03 -10.87
N ASN A 137 9.12 13.03 -10.81
CA ASN A 137 9.02 14.15 -9.85
C ASN A 137 7.72 14.96 -9.97
N LYS A 138 7.05 14.89 -11.11
CA LYS A 138 5.77 15.54 -11.37
C LYS A 138 4.58 14.59 -11.36
N SER A 139 4.81 13.31 -11.04
CA SER A 139 3.73 12.32 -10.94
C SER A 139 2.92 12.54 -9.66
N ASN A 140 1.62 12.25 -9.74
CA ASN A 140 0.73 12.30 -8.58
C ASN A 140 0.87 11.00 -7.74
N TYR A 141 0.88 11.15 -6.41
CA TYR A 141 0.87 9.99 -5.51
C TYR A 141 -0.33 9.06 -5.75
N GLY A 142 -1.48 9.63 -6.11
CA GLY A 142 -2.66 8.86 -6.49
C GLY A 142 -2.41 7.90 -7.66
N ASN A 143 -1.55 8.29 -8.62
CA ASN A 143 -1.18 7.46 -9.75
C ASN A 143 -0.35 6.25 -9.33
N LEU A 144 0.56 6.42 -8.38
CA LEU A 144 1.32 5.32 -7.79
C LEU A 144 0.38 4.32 -7.08
N VAL A 145 -0.54 4.81 -6.26
CA VAL A 145 -1.52 3.97 -5.56
C VAL A 145 -2.39 3.20 -6.55
N ASN A 146 -2.87 3.85 -7.61
CA ASN A 146 -3.66 3.20 -8.65
C ASN A 146 -2.90 2.05 -9.32
N ILE A 147 -1.60 2.22 -9.62
CA ILE A 147 -0.79 1.14 -10.20
C ILE A 147 -0.61 -0.01 -9.21
N LEU A 148 -0.37 0.29 -7.93
CA LEU A 148 -0.24 -0.75 -6.90
C LEU A 148 -1.54 -1.56 -6.75
N ASP A 149 -2.69 -0.91 -6.82
CA ASP A 149 -3.98 -1.60 -6.79
C ASP A 149 -4.18 -2.47 -8.05
N GLU A 150 -3.78 -1.98 -9.23
CA GLU A 150 -3.86 -2.78 -10.47
C GLU A 150 -2.94 -4.01 -10.43
N MET A 151 -1.76 -3.90 -9.85
CA MET A 151 -0.87 -5.06 -9.66
C MET A 151 -1.46 -6.08 -8.69
N LYS A 152 -2.06 -5.63 -7.59
CA LYS A 152 -2.74 -6.49 -6.64
C LYS A 152 -3.91 -7.24 -7.29
N ILE A 153 -4.69 -6.56 -8.13
CA ILE A 153 -5.77 -7.17 -8.91
C ILE A 153 -5.23 -8.21 -9.92
N ALA A 154 -4.07 -7.93 -10.53
CA ALA A 154 -3.42 -8.86 -11.46
C ALA A 154 -2.67 -10.02 -10.77
N GLY A 155 -2.65 -10.07 -9.44
CA GLY A 155 -1.96 -11.10 -8.67
C GLY A 155 -0.44 -11.04 -8.79
N ILE A 156 0.14 -9.85 -8.97
CA ILE A 156 1.59 -9.65 -9.05
C ILE A 156 2.09 -9.22 -7.69
N GLU A 157 2.92 -10.07 -7.08
CA GLU A 157 3.46 -9.86 -5.74
C GLU A 157 4.87 -9.23 -5.78
N THR A 158 5.59 -9.42 -6.89
CA THR A 158 6.98 -9.00 -7.01
C THR A 158 7.09 -7.66 -7.72
N TYR A 159 7.41 -6.60 -6.98
CA TYR A 159 7.62 -5.28 -7.53
C TYR A 159 8.64 -4.45 -6.74
N ALA A 160 9.22 -3.45 -7.37
CA ALA A 160 10.12 -2.49 -6.75
C ALA A 160 9.72 -1.06 -7.16
N ILE A 161 9.84 -0.12 -6.24
CA ILE A 161 9.64 1.30 -6.52
C ILE A 161 11.02 1.97 -6.51
N GLN A 162 11.38 2.62 -7.60
CA GLN A 162 12.65 3.34 -7.76
C GLN A 162 12.37 4.78 -8.18
N ASN A 163 13.00 5.72 -7.50
CA ASN A 163 12.88 7.15 -7.83
C ASN A 163 13.98 7.62 -8.81
N GLU A 164 14.93 6.75 -9.13
CA GLU A 164 16.02 7.07 -10.03
C GLU A 164 15.66 6.76 -11.48
N PHE A 165 15.81 7.77 -12.34
CA PHE A 165 15.59 7.67 -13.77
C PHE A 165 16.92 7.62 -14.51
N THR A 166 16.99 6.80 -15.54
CA THR A 166 18.09 6.91 -16.50
C THR A 166 17.85 8.14 -17.40
N PRO A 167 18.90 8.71 -18.01
CA PRO A 167 18.74 9.83 -18.95
C PRO A 167 17.80 9.53 -20.12
N GLU A 168 17.76 8.27 -20.52
CA GLU A 168 16.90 7.78 -21.60
C GLU A 168 15.43 7.74 -21.19
N GLU A 169 15.14 7.24 -19.96
CA GLU A 169 13.79 7.21 -19.40
C GLU A 169 13.23 8.63 -19.21
N SER A 170 14.09 9.56 -18.78
CA SER A 170 13.70 10.96 -18.62
C SER A 170 13.28 11.58 -19.96
N LYS A 171 13.93 11.22 -21.07
CA LYS A 171 13.57 11.66 -22.41
C LYS A 171 12.22 11.09 -22.85
N LEU A 172 11.90 9.83 -22.50
CA LEU A 172 10.61 9.21 -22.83
C LEU A 172 9.44 9.89 -22.12
N LEU A 173 9.63 10.32 -20.88
CA LEU A 173 8.61 11.08 -20.16
C LEU A 173 8.47 12.52 -20.70
N ALA A 174 9.56 13.13 -21.16
CA ALA A 174 9.56 14.48 -21.73
C ALA A 174 9.03 14.52 -23.17
N ALA A 175 9.08 13.42 -23.91
CA ALA A 175 8.50 13.35 -25.25
C ALA A 175 6.98 13.51 -25.19
N ARG A 176 6.50 14.53 -25.94
CA ARG A 176 5.07 14.82 -26.11
C ARG A 176 4.45 13.92 -27.15
#